data_3a54310b566cbd98d82be655ba998231
#
_entry.id   3a54310b566cbd98d82be655ba998231
#
_cell.length_a   1.000
_cell.length_b   1.000
_cell.length_c   1.000
_cell.angle_alpha   90.00
_cell.angle_beta   90.00
_cell.angle_gamma   90.00
#
_symmetry.space_group_name_H-M   'P 1'
#
loop_
_entity.id
_entity.type
_entity.pdbx_description
1 polymer ?
#
loop_
_entity_poly.entity_id
_entity_poly.type
_entity_poly.pdbx_seq_one_letter_code
_entity_poly.pdbx_strand_id
1 'polypeptide(L)'
;MTDKSYSIIFSSPTGNTKLLADAIRDALPEENCNYFGVSENADTQSDILFIGFWTDKGTADRATLDLLEKLENKRIFLFGTAGFGGDEEYFKKILANTKKSISDSNITVGEYMCQGKMPQTVRERYIKMKSLPNPMPNLDMLIENFDRALSHPDENDLKRLRLSVEKL
;
A
#
# COMPACT_ATOMS: atom_id res chain seq x y z
N MET A 1 20.08 6.76 -5.48
CA MET A 1 19.72 7.68 -4.39
C MET A 1 20.69 7.46 -3.23
N THR A 2 21.69 8.27 -3.12
CA THR A 2 22.77 7.99 -2.18
C THR A 2 22.82 8.90 -0.95
N ASP A 3 22.32 10.12 -1.04
CA ASP A 3 22.53 11.11 0.04
C ASP A 3 21.26 11.79 0.55
N LYS A 4 20.08 11.32 0.11
CA LYS A 4 18.81 11.90 0.53
C LYS A 4 18.26 11.18 1.76
N SER A 5 17.84 11.97 2.73
CA SER A 5 17.12 11.42 3.89
C SER A 5 15.73 10.93 3.50
N TYR A 6 15.25 9.91 4.20
CA TYR A 6 13.91 9.39 3.95
C TYR A 6 13.22 8.96 5.23
N SER A 7 11.89 8.96 5.17
CA SER A 7 11.03 8.38 6.21
C SER A 7 10.08 7.38 5.55
N ILE A 8 9.80 6.27 6.22
CA ILE A 8 8.83 5.26 5.78
C ILE A 8 7.69 5.26 6.78
N ILE A 9 6.52 5.71 6.33
CA ILE A 9 5.33 5.89 7.15
C ILE A 9 4.23 5.02 6.56
N PHE A 10 3.71 4.07 7.34
CA PHE A 10 2.78 3.09 6.77
C PHE A 10 1.67 2.71 7.73
N SER A 11 0.56 2.23 7.16
CA SER A 11 -0.58 1.63 7.86
C SER A 11 -0.72 0.18 7.41
N SER A 12 -0.65 -0.77 8.35
CA SER A 12 -0.59 -2.19 8.02
C SER A 12 -1.23 -3.07 9.10
N PRO A 13 -2.58 -3.11 9.18
CA PRO A 13 -3.27 -3.91 10.20
C PRO A 13 -3.04 -5.42 10.04
N THR A 14 -2.77 -5.91 8.83
CA THR A 14 -2.58 -7.34 8.54
C THR A 14 -1.14 -7.72 8.19
N GLY A 15 -0.22 -6.75 8.15
CA GLY A 15 1.19 -6.98 7.88
C GLY A 15 1.60 -6.91 6.41
N ASN A 16 0.69 -6.82 5.46
CA ASN A 16 1.03 -6.79 4.03
C ASN A 16 1.83 -5.54 3.64
N THR A 17 1.32 -4.37 4.00
CA THR A 17 2.00 -3.09 3.71
C THR A 17 3.33 -3.00 4.44
N LYS A 18 3.42 -3.57 5.65
CA LYS A 18 4.69 -3.64 6.39
C LYS A 18 5.76 -4.44 5.64
N LEU A 19 5.40 -5.53 4.96
CA LEU A 19 6.34 -6.27 4.11
C LEU A 19 6.94 -5.38 3.04
N LEU A 20 6.13 -4.52 2.42
CA LEU A 20 6.61 -3.54 1.45
C LEU A 20 7.51 -2.49 2.10
N ALA A 21 7.12 -1.99 3.27
CA ALA A 21 7.93 -1.02 4.01
C ALA A 21 9.30 -1.59 4.38
N ASP A 22 9.35 -2.84 4.86
CA ASP A 22 10.60 -3.53 5.16
C ASP A 22 11.48 -3.66 3.90
N ALA A 23 10.89 -4.02 2.76
CA ALA A 23 11.61 -4.15 1.50
C ALA A 23 12.22 -2.82 1.03
N ILE A 24 11.52 -1.70 1.22
CA ILE A 24 12.05 -0.37 0.92
C ILE A 24 13.25 -0.07 1.82
N ARG A 25 13.11 -0.29 3.12
CA ARG A 25 14.19 -0.04 4.08
C ARG A 25 15.43 -0.87 3.76
N ASP A 26 15.24 -2.15 3.39
CA ASP A 26 16.34 -3.04 3.05
C ASP A 26 17.05 -2.65 1.73
N ALA A 27 16.36 -1.94 0.84
CA ALA A 27 16.90 -1.50 -0.45
C ALA A 27 17.66 -0.16 -0.38
N LEU A 28 17.50 0.60 0.70
CA LEU A 28 18.04 1.96 0.83
C LEU A 28 19.05 2.04 1.98
N PRO A 29 19.99 3.03 1.94
CA PRO A 29 20.96 3.19 3.03
C PRO A 29 20.28 3.44 4.38
N GLU A 30 20.60 2.60 5.36
CA GLU A 30 19.98 2.67 6.69
C GLU A 30 20.29 4.00 7.40
N GLU A 31 21.49 4.52 7.21
CA GLU A 31 21.94 5.77 7.80
C GLU A 31 21.13 6.99 7.36
N ASN A 32 20.41 6.89 6.25
CA ASN A 32 19.55 7.96 5.73
C ASN A 32 18.09 7.85 6.18
N CYS A 33 17.75 6.79 6.92
CA CYS A 33 16.39 6.55 7.40
C CYS A 33 16.12 7.32 8.70
N ASN A 34 15.35 8.39 8.61
CA ASN A 34 15.00 9.20 9.79
C ASN A 34 13.83 8.60 10.60
N TYR A 35 12.94 7.87 9.93
CA TYR A 35 11.76 7.32 10.60
C TYR A 35 11.26 6.07 9.88
N PHE A 36 10.80 5.12 10.68
CA PHE A 36 10.13 3.92 10.19
C PHE A 36 9.00 3.54 11.15
N GLY A 37 7.75 3.69 10.73
CA GLY A 37 6.61 3.38 11.58
C GLY A 37 5.28 3.95 11.10
N VAL A 38 4.33 4.04 12.02
CA VAL A 38 2.97 4.55 11.75
C VAL A 38 2.94 6.08 11.70
N SER A 39 1.82 6.64 11.22
CA SER A 39 1.68 8.08 11.03
C SER A 39 1.69 8.90 12.32
N GLU A 40 1.34 8.28 13.45
CA GLU A 40 1.37 8.97 14.74
C GLU A 40 2.82 9.32 15.12
N ASN A 41 3.08 10.61 15.33
CA ASN A 41 4.41 11.16 15.66
C ASN A 41 5.48 10.91 14.57
N ALA A 42 5.08 10.70 13.33
CA ALA A 42 6.02 10.46 12.24
C ALA A 42 6.87 11.69 11.92
N ASP A 43 8.14 11.45 11.57
CA ASP A 43 9.01 12.49 11.04
C ASP A 43 8.70 12.71 9.55
N THR A 44 8.16 13.88 9.25
CA THR A 44 7.81 14.30 7.88
C THR A 44 8.79 15.31 7.29
N GLN A 45 9.97 15.49 7.90
CA GLN A 45 10.96 16.47 7.42
C GLN A 45 11.98 15.90 6.45
N SER A 46 12.02 14.60 6.27
CA SER A 46 12.93 13.94 5.33
C SER A 46 12.73 14.41 3.88
N ASP A 47 13.78 14.26 3.07
CA ASP A 47 13.75 14.64 1.65
C ASP A 47 12.72 13.87 0.85
N ILE A 48 12.53 12.59 1.17
CA ILE A 48 11.52 11.73 0.54
C ILE A 48 10.69 11.04 1.62
N LEU A 49 9.38 11.08 1.45
CA LEU A 49 8.44 10.35 2.29
C LEU A 49 7.89 9.16 1.51
N PHE A 50 8.21 7.95 1.97
CA PHE A 50 7.60 6.72 1.49
C PHE A 50 6.35 6.49 2.32
N ILE A 51 5.18 6.60 1.71
CA ILE A 51 3.90 6.49 2.40
C ILE A 51 3.16 5.24 1.94
N GLY A 52 2.95 4.33 2.88
CA GLY A 52 2.37 3.03 2.65
C GLY A 52 0.97 2.89 3.21
N PHE A 53 0.06 2.30 2.42
CA PHE A 53 -1.34 2.15 2.77
C PHE A 53 -1.86 0.75 2.45
N TRP A 54 -2.95 0.38 3.11
CA TRP A 54 -3.82 -0.71 2.67
C TRP A 54 -5.07 -0.11 2.02
N THR A 55 -5.67 -0.86 1.11
CA THR A 55 -6.83 -0.36 0.36
C THR A 55 -8.11 -0.60 1.15
N ASP A 56 -8.87 0.46 1.34
CA ASP A 56 -10.19 0.44 1.96
C ASP A 56 -11.18 1.12 1.02
N LYS A 57 -12.15 0.36 0.49
CA LYS A 57 -13.22 0.87 -0.38
C LYS A 57 -12.70 1.66 -1.58
N GLY A 58 -11.66 1.16 -2.24
CA GLY A 58 -11.16 1.72 -3.49
C GLY A 58 -10.19 2.90 -3.36
N THR A 59 -9.73 3.19 -2.15
CA THR A 59 -8.73 4.23 -1.86
C THR A 59 -7.84 3.80 -0.69
N ALA A 60 -6.86 4.61 -0.34
CA ALA A 60 -6.07 4.35 0.87
C ALA A 60 -6.93 4.43 2.12
N ASP A 61 -6.49 3.75 3.18
CA ASP A 61 -7.12 3.79 4.50
C ASP A 61 -7.15 5.21 5.07
N ARG A 62 -8.07 5.45 6.00
CA ARG A 62 -8.32 6.81 6.54
C ARG A 62 -7.10 7.44 7.19
N ALA A 63 -6.33 6.69 7.96
CA ALA A 63 -5.13 7.22 8.62
C ALA A 63 -4.11 7.74 7.60
N THR A 64 -3.94 7.04 6.48
CA THR A 64 -3.05 7.47 5.39
C THR A 64 -3.59 8.70 4.68
N LEU A 65 -4.89 8.74 4.37
CA LEU A 65 -5.49 9.93 3.75
C LEU A 65 -5.36 11.17 4.65
N ASP A 66 -5.58 11.02 5.94
CA ASP A 66 -5.43 12.12 6.92
C ASP A 66 -3.99 12.64 6.96
N LEU A 67 -3.00 11.76 6.86
CA LEU A 67 -1.60 12.15 6.76
C LEU A 67 -1.34 12.93 5.47
N LEU A 68 -1.77 12.38 4.32
CA LEU A 68 -1.53 13.01 3.01
C LEU A 68 -2.13 14.42 2.93
N GLU A 69 -3.32 14.62 3.49
CA GLU A 69 -4.00 15.91 3.49
C GLU A 69 -3.23 17.01 4.25
N LYS A 70 -2.34 16.63 5.16
CA LYS A 70 -1.55 17.57 5.98
C LYS A 70 -0.18 17.89 5.37
N LEU A 71 0.25 17.16 4.35
CA LEU A 71 1.58 17.31 3.78
C LEU A 71 1.60 18.43 2.75
N GLU A 72 2.64 19.26 2.82
CA GLU A 72 2.86 20.34 1.85
C GLU A 72 4.36 20.41 1.50
N ASN A 73 4.63 20.67 0.24
CA ASN A 73 5.99 20.85 -0.28
C ASN A 73 6.88 19.61 -0.06
N LYS A 74 6.31 18.42 -0.15
CA LYS A 74 7.01 17.15 0.07
C LYS A 74 7.19 16.36 -1.23
N ARG A 75 8.19 15.51 -1.23
CA ARG A 75 8.41 14.50 -2.27
C ARG A 75 7.91 13.17 -1.73
N ILE A 76 6.88 12.62 -2.37
CA ILE A 76 6.14 11.47 -1.86
C ILE A 76 6.27 10.30 -2.83
N PHE A 77 6.66 9.13 -2.31
CA PHE A 77 6.52 7.85 -2.99
C PHE A 77 5.36 7.09 -2.34
N LEU A 78 4.32 6.78 -3.10
CA LEU A 78 3.18 6.00 -2.61
C LEU A 78 3.39 4.51 -2.85
N PHE A 79 3.14 3.70 -1.83
CA PHE A 79 3.09 2.25 -1.99
C PHE A 79 1.89 1.68 -1.25
N GLY A 80 1.29 0.63 -1.78
CA GLY A 80 0.08 0.09 -1.18
C GLY A 80 -0.20 -1.35 -1.55
N THR A 81 -1.12 -1.94 -0.80
CA THR A 81 -1.61 -3.29 -1.03
C THR A 81 -3.13 -3.31 -1.15
N ALA A 82 -3.64 -4.28 -1.91
CA ALA A 82 -5.08 -4.51 -2.03
C ALA A 82 -5.39 -6.01 -2.05
N GLY A 83 -6.48 -6.40 -1.41
CA GLY A 83 -6.92 -7.79 -1.41
C GLY A 83 -7.40 -8.25 -2.77
N PHE A 84 -8.05 -7.36 -3.53
CA PHE A 84 -8.33 -7.58 -4.94
C PHE A 84 -7.13 -7.18 -5.78
N GLY A 85 -6.91 -7.84 -6.91
CA GLY A 85 -5.78 -7.41 -7.67
C GLY A 85 -5.35 -8.34 -8.78
N GLY A 86 -4.08 -8.20 -9.18
CA GLY A 86 -3.56 -8.77 -10.39
C GLY A 86 -3.90 -7.94 -11.63
N ASP A 87 -4.66 -6.86 -11.49
CA ASP A 87 -5.06 -5.97 -12.56
C ASP A 87 -4.45 -4.57 -12.34
N GLU A 88 -3.59 -4.16 -13.25
CA GLU A 88 -2.94 -2.85 -13.19
C GLU A 88 -3.95 -1.68 -13.23
N GLU A 89 -5.05 -1.82 -13.99
CA GLU A 89 -6.06 -0.77 -14.07
C GLU A 89 -6.76 -0.55 -12.74
N TYR A 90 -7.00 -1.62 -11.98
CA TYR A 90 -7.56 -1.52 -10.64
C TYR A 90 -6.61 -0.78 -9.69
N PHE A 91 -5.34 -1.12 -9.71
CA PHE A 91 -4.33 -0.43 -8.89
C PHE A 91 -4.19 1.04 -9.27
N LYS A 92 -4.22 1.36 -10.56
CA LYS A 92 -4.19 2.76 -11.04
C LYS A 92 -5.37 3.57 -10.51
N LYS A 93 -6.56 2.98 -10.46
CA LYS A 93 -7.75 3.62 -9.88
C LYS A 93 -7.56 3.94 -8.39
N ILE A 94 -7.06 2.98 -7.62
CA ILE A 94 -6.80 3.18 -6.19
C ILE A 94 -5.77 4.29 -5.98
N LEU A 95 -4.68 4.26 -6.73
CA LEU A 95 -3.65 5.30 -6.66
C LEU A 95 -4.21 6.67 -7.05
N ALA A 96 -4.99 6.76 -8.11
CA ALA A 96 -5.63 8.00 -8.52
C ALA A 96 -6.57 8.56 -7.44
N ASN A 97 -7.37 7.69 -6.82
CA ASN A 97 -8.26 8.09 -5.74
C ASN A 97 -7.46 8.58 -4.51
N THR A 98 -6.40 7.88 -4.17
CA THR A 98 -5.53 8.23 -3.04
C THR A 98 -4.83 9.57 -3.28
N LYS A 99 -4.33 9.80 -4.48
CA LYS A 99 -3.65 11.06 -4.85
C LYS A 99 -4.55 12.30 -4.77
N LYS A 100 -5.86 12.15 -4.76
CA LYS A 100 -6.79 13.28 -4.55
C LYS A 100 -6.61 13.95 -3.18
N SER A 101 -6.05 13.22 -2.21
CA SER A 101 -5.74 13.76 -0.88
C SER A 101 -4.36 14.42 -0.80
N ILE A 102 -3.59 14.41 -1.88
CA ILE A 102 -2.28 15.04 -1.94
C ILE A 102 -2.43 16.46 -2.52
N SER A 103 -2.03 17.46 -1.75
CA SER A 103 -2.01 18.85 -2.20
C SER A 103 -1.05 19.03 -3.40
N ASP A 104 -1.39 19.96 -4.31
CA ASP A 104 -0.59 20.28 -5.49
C ASP A 104 0.82 20.82 -5.17
N SER A 105 1.06 21.25 -3.93
CA SER A 105 2.40 21.65 -3.49
C SER A 105 3.37 20.47 -3.37
N ASN A 106 2.86 19.24 -3.31
CA ASN A 106 3.67 18.04 -3.20
C ASN A 106 4.01 17.46 -4.57
N ILE A 107 5.10 16.70 -4.63
CA ILE A 107 5.52 15.99 -5.84
C ILE A 107 5.47 14.49 -5.57
N THR A 108 4.67 13.76 -6.34
CA THR A 108 4.69 12.30 -6.32
C THR A 108 5.87 11.82 -7.17
N VAL A 109 6.90 11.29 -6.51
CA VAL A 109 8.14 10.84 -7.16
C VAL A 109 8.08 9.40 -7.65
N GLY A 110 7.09 8.65 -7.24
CA GLY A 110 6.84 7.28 -7.69
C GLY A 110 5.66 6.65 -6.97
N GLU A 111 5.24 5.51 -7.48
CA GLU A 111 4.12 4.77 -6.92
C GLU A 111 4.23 3.28 -7.21
N TYR A 112 3.72 2.46 -6.31
CA TYR A 112 3.73 1.01 -6.45
C TYR A 112 2.54 0.40 -5.72
N MET A 113 1.93 -0.62 -6.33
CA MET A 113 0.93 -1.45 -5.65
C MET A 113 1.10 -2.91 -6.01
N CYS A 114 0.74 -3.77 -5.07
CA CYS A 114 0.60 -5.20 -5.30
C CYS A 114 -0.58 -5.77 -4.51
N GLN A 115 -0.90 -7.01 -4.80
CA GLN A 115 -1.92 -7.74 -4.06
C GLN A 115 -1.39 -8.12 -2.67
N GLY A 116 -2.29 -8.25 -1.70
CA GLY A 116 -1.98 -8.70 -0.35
C GLY A 116 -3.03 -9.68 0.17
N LYS A 117 -2.60 -10.66 0.95
CA LYS A 117 -3.51 -11.66 1.51
C LYS A 117 -4.52 -11.03 2.47
N MET A 118 -5.75 -11.52 2.42
CA MET A 118 -6.82 -11.12 3.33
C MET A 118 -6.94 -12.10 4.51
N PRO A 119 -7.51 -11.67 5.65
CA PRO A 119 -7.78 -12.58 6.78
C PRO A 119 -8.74 -13.70 6.38
N GLN A 120 -8.55 -14.89 6.95
CA GLN A 120 -9.38 -16.07 6.68
C GLN A 120 -10.88 -15.81 6.94
N THR A 121 -11.21 -14.93 7.85
CA THR A 121 -12.58 -14.51 8.15
C THR A 121 -13.32 -13.96 6.93
N VAL A 122 -12.61 -13.35 5.98
CA VAL A 122 -13.19 -12.86 4.72
C VAL A 122 -13.69 -14.02 3.87
N ARG A 123 -12.87 -15.07 3.73
CA ARG A 123 -13.25 -16.27 2.97
C ARG A 123 -14.44 -16.99 3.61
N GLU A 124 -14.42 -17.12 4.92
CA GLU A 124 -15.54 -17.72 5.67
C GLU A 124 -16.84 -16.94 5.46
N ARG A 125 -16.76 -15.62 5.41
CA ARG A 125 -17.93 -14.77 5.11
C ARG A 125 -18.46 -15.04 3.71
N TYR A 126 -17.61 -15.14 2.71
CA TYR A 126 -18.03 -15.45 1.33
C TYR A 126 -18.73 -16.82 1.26
N ILE A 127 -18.19 -17.82 1.95
CA ILE A 127 -18.78 -19.16 1.98
C ILE A 127 -20.17 -19.13 2.63
N LYS A 128 -20.32 -18.41 3.74
CA LYS A 128 -21.63 -18.23 4.39
C LYS A 128 -22.62 -17.50 3.47
N MET A 129 -22.18 -16.50 2.75
CA MET A 129 -23.04 -15.77 1.81
C MET A 129 -23.54 -16.64 0.67
N LYS A 130 -22.79 -17.66 0.25
CA LYS A 130 -23.23 -18.63 -0.78
C LYS A 130 -24.43 -19.47 -0.33
N SER A 131 -24.60 -19.70 0.96
CA SER A 131 -25.71 -20.50 1.52
C SER A 131 -26.99 -19.70 1.76
N LEU A 132 -26.95 -18.38 1.54
CA LEU A 132 -28.14 -17.53 1.70
C LEU A 132 -29.10 -17.66 0.51
N PRO A 133 -30.42 -17.42 0.70
CA PRO A 133 -31.33 -17.26 -0.42
C PRO A 133 -30.90 -16.11 -1.33
N ASN A 134 -30.88 -16.34 -2.64
CA ASN A 134 -30.46 -15.34 -3.63
C ASN A 134 -29.04 -14.78 -3.37
N PRO A 135 -28.00 -15.63 -3.34
CA PRO A 135 -26.65 -15.19 -3.09
C PRO A 135 -26.16 -14.25 -4.20
N MET A 136 -25.20 -13.37 -3.86
CA MET A 136 -24.54 -12.52 -4.85
C MET A 136 -23.91 -13.39 -5.96
N PRO A 137 -24.00 -12.95 -7.25
CA PRO A 137 -23.54 -13.79 -8.36
C PRO A 137 -22.03 -13.99 -8.44
N ASN A 138 -21.24 -13.16 -7.76
CA ASN A 138 -19.78 -13.11 -7.92
C ASN A 138 -19.00 -13.83 -6.80
N LEU A 139 -19.68 -14.58 -5.92
CA LEU A 139 -19.03 -15.14 -4.74
C LEU A 139 -17.92 -16.14 -5.08
N ASP A 140 -18.10 -16.98 -6.11
CA ASP A 140 -17.03 -17.91 -6.53
C ASP A 140 -15.79 -17.16 -7.02
N MET A 141 -15.97 -16.07 -7.75
CA MET A 141 -14.88 -15.22 -8.22
C MET A 141 -14.17 -14.54 -7.05
N LEU A 142 -14.90 -14.10 -6.03
CA LEU A 142 -14.33 -13.50 -4.82
C LEU A 142 -13.51 -14.53 -4.03
N ILE A 143 -13.97 -15.76 -3.94
CA ILE A 143 -13.23 -16.84 -3.27
C ILE A 143 -11.96 -17.19 -4.04
N GLU A 144 -12.02 -17.31 -5.35
CA GLU A 144 -10.83 -17.52 -6.20
C GLU A 144 -9.81 -16.39 -6.02
N ASN A 145 -10.27 -15.14 -6.01
CA ASN A 145 -9.39 -14.00 -5.76
C ASN A 145 -8.74 -14.10 -4.38
N PHE A 146 -9.50 -14.46 -3.35
CA PHE A 146 -8.97 -14.66 -2.01
C PHE A 146 -7.84 -15.70 -2.02
N ASP A 147 -8.08 -16.84 -2.66
CA ASP A 147 -7.12 -17.94 -2.71
C ASP A 147 -5.83 -17.52 -3.46
N ARG A 148 -5.95 -16.75 -4.55
CA ARG A 148 -4.79 -16.20 -5.27
C ARG A 148 -4.02 -15.18 -4.44
N ALA A 149 -4.72 -14.40 -3.62
CA ALA A 149 -4.09 -13.39 -2.79
C ALA A 149 -3.25 -13.96 -1.64
N LEU A 150 -3.47 -15.22 -1.25
CA LEU A 150 -2.81 -15.83 -0.09
C LEU A 150 -1.27 -15.84 -0.20
N SER A 151 -0.72 -15.91 -1.41
CA SER A 151 0.72 -15.91 -1.63
C SER A 151 1.32 -14.50 -1.80
N HIS A 152 0.51 -13.45 -1.71
CA HIS A 152 0.94 -12.07 -1.91
C HIS A 152 0.95 -11.26 -0.61
N PRO A 153 1.89 -10.32 -0.45
CA PRO A 153 3.00 -10.02 -1.36
C PRO A 153 3.99 -11.18 -1.44
N ASP A 154 4.44 -11.51 -2.65
CA ASP A 154 5.47 -12.53 -2.87
C ASP A 154 6.83 -11.86 -3.16
N GLU A 155 7.88 -12.68 -3.33
CA GLU A 155 9.23 -12.15 -3.59
C GLU A 155 9.33 -11.35 -4.89
N ASN A 156 8.53 -11.69 -5.90
CA ASN A 156 8.48 -10.92 -7.14
C ASN A 156 7.88 -9.53 -6.92
N ASP A 157 6.85 -9.44 -6.07
CA ASP A 157 6.26 -8.16 -5.69
C ASP A 157 7.29 -7.27 -5.00
N LEU A 158 8.03 -7.82 -4.04
CA LEU A 158 9.04 -7.09 -3.29
C LEU A 158 10.21 -6.67 -4.17
N LYS A 159 10.64 -7.53 -5.09
CA LYS A 159 11.72 -7.22 -6.04
C LYS A 159 11.35 -6.05 -6.95
N ARG A 160 10.13 -6.04 -7.48
CA ARG A 160 9.66 -4.93 -8.32
C ARG A 160 9.63 -3.62 -7.55
N LEU A 161 9.21 -3.66 -6.29
CA LEU A 161 9.22 -2.47 -5.43
C LEU A 161 10.65 -1.97 -5.20
N ARG A 162 11.59 -2.86 -4.84
CA ARG A 162 13.00 -2.48 -4.63
C ARG A 162 13.57 -1.79 -5.87
N LEU A 163 13.33 -2.36 -7.05
CA LEU A 163 13.78 -1.77 -8.30
C LEU A 163 13.19 -0.38 -8.55
N SER A 164 11.95 -0.15 -8.13
CA SER A 164 11.30 1.16 -8.27
C SER A 164 11.91 2.22 -7.36
N VAL A 165 12.27 1.86 -6.14
CA VAL A 165 12.84 2.84 -5.17
C VAL A 165 14.33 3.10 -5.42
N GLU A 166 15.06 2.13 -5.95
CA GLU A 166 16.49 2.28 -6.28
C GLU A 166 16.74 3.30 -7.39
N LYS A 167 15.72 3.62 -8.18
CA LYS A 167 15.80 4.60 -9.29
C LYS A 167 15.66 6.05 -8.82
N LEU A 168 15.30 6.30 -7.57
CA LEU A 168 15.09 7.63 -7.02
C LEU A 168 16.43 8.29 -6.64
#